data_d408e8aea783a3b15eeb8c0badc7468f
#
_entry.id   d408e8aea783a3b15eeb8c0badc7468f
#
_cell.length_a   1.000
_cell.length_b   1.000
_cell.length_c   1.000
_cell.angle_alpha   90.00
_cell.angle_beta   90.00
_cell.angle_gamma   90.00
#
_symmetry.space_group_name_H-M   'P 1'
#
loop_
_entity.id
_entity.type
_entity.pdbx_description
1 polymer ?
#
loop_
_entity_poly.entity_id
_entity_poly.type
_entity_poly.pdbx_seq_one_letter_code
_entity_poly.pdbx_strand_id
1 'polypeptide(L)'
;MRGLDAERTQHVGERLERPGRKRAPKNPSQPGATNGRAGTPAGNFVELREARKAKRGEVYKRRRLLAALLLTLGALTLILAVFVQTGASDTGDGAVPIDPNNAGPDTVLAEAANVGISTPIRPAILSGLGYHPEGESLIAIEPRGKNLSANALVGLLSRGETPEQINYYVMDAAGRDGPQTGALDVGAPTGTTVYAPVTGTVTAIRPDPMVDDANVVEIKPDANPNVRVNVSLVQSDGNAGVNDDVTAGITALGTVADSAQVLDPQLSSYTHDTGNHVTVSVSG
;
A
#
# COMPACT_ATOMS: atom_id res chain seq x y z
N MET A 1 -48.96 36.69 -2.27
CA MET A 1 -48.45 38.09 -2.05
C MET A 1 -47.09 37.99 -1.38
N ARG A 2 -46.09 38.61 -2.03
CA ARG A 2 -44.74 38.97 -1.55
C ARG A 2 -43.82 37.76 -1.26
N GLY A 3 -42.64 37.66 -1.80
CA GLY A 3 -41.78 38.57 -2.62
C GLY A 3 -40.36 38.01 -2.50
N LEU A 4 -39.79 37.75 -3.61
CA LEU A 4 -38.40 37.85 -4.05
C LEU A 4 -37.42 38.43 -3.01
N ASP A 5 -36.25 37.78 -2.86
CA ASP A 5 -35.00 38.49 -3.15
C ASP A 5 -33.88 37.48 -3.41
N ALA A 6 -33.35 37.59 -4.62
CA ALA A 6 -32.16 36.92 -5.12
C ALA A 6 -30.94 37.77 -4.73
N GLU A 7 -30.03 37.24 -3.94
CA GLU A 7 -28.72 37.87 -3.69
C GLU A 7 -27.64 37.20 -4.56
N ARG A 8 -27.27 37.95 -5.55
CA ARG A 8 -26.26 37.68 -6.57
C ARG A 8 -24.89 38.08 -6.02
N THR A 9 -24.11 37.16 -5.55
CA THR A 9 -22.73 37.46 -5.14
C THR A 9 -21.81 37.41 -6.35
N GLN A 10 -21.29 38.58 -6.72
CA GLN A 10 -20.30 38.77 -7.76
C GLN A 10 -18.93 38.22 -7.29
N HIS A 11 -18.39 37.27 -8.00
CA HIS A 11 -16.97 36.90 -7.90
C HIS A 11 -16.10 37.96 -8.61
N VAL A 12 -15.40 38.73 -7.82
CA VAL A 12 -14.31 39.60 -8.26
C VAL A 12 -13.10 38.72 -8.59
N GLY A 13 -12.72 38.69 -9.85
CA GLY A 13 -11.52 38.01 -10.32
C GLY A 13 -10.26 38.74 -9.89
N GLU A 14 -9.48 38.14 -9.05
CA GLU A 14 -8.15 38.60 -8.66
C GLU A 14 -7.13 38.14 -9.70
N ARG A 15 -6.63 39.11 -10.47
CA ARG A 15 -5.64 38.96 -11.53
C ARG A 15 -4.25 38.86 -10.87
N LEU A 16 -3.68 37.67 -10.77
CA LEU A 16 -2.30 37.45 -10.34
C LEU A 16 -1.32 37.98 -11.36
N GLU A 17 -0.67 39.09 -11.01
CA GLU A 17 0.46 39.66 -11.74
C GLU A 17 1.69 38.76 -11.67
N ARG A 18 2.28 38.47 -12.84
CA ARG A 18 3.54 37.75 -12.95
C ARG A 18 4.69 38.71 -12.61
N PRO A 19 5.63 38.33 -11.74
CA PRO A 19 6.81 39.15 -11.49
C PRO A 19 7.77 39.11 -12.67
N GLY A 20 8.23 40.32 -13.04
CA GLY A 20 9.07 40.64 -14.18
C GLY A 20 10.43 39.95 -14.17
N ARG A 21 10.81 39.52 -15.37
CA ARG A 21 12.08 38.95 -15.73
C ARG A 21 13.16 40.05 -15.65
N LYS A 22 14.05 39.99 -14.67
CA LYS A 22 15.22 40.89 -14.57
C LYS A 22 16.23 40.57 -15.68
N ARG A 23 16.52 41.60 -16.49
CA ARG A 23 17.57 41.59 -17.51
C ARG A 23 18.95 41.57 -16.86
N ALA A 24 19.84 40.72 -17.39
CA ALA A 24 21.24 40.64 -17.02
C ALA A 24 22.00 41.93 -17.46
N PRO A 25 23.00 42.39 -16.69
CA PRO A 25 23.79 43.56 -17.03
C PRO A 25 24.79 43.27 -18.17
N LYS A 26 24.92 44.25 -19.06
CA LYS A 26 25.89 44.30 -20.16
C LYS A 26 27.30 44.42 -19.60
N ASN A 27 28.21 43.58 -20.10
CA ASN A 27 29.65 43.65 -19.91
C ASN A 27 30.23 44.95 -20.53
N PRO A 28 31.10 45.68 -19.84
CA PRO A 28 31.83 46.79 -20.43
C PRO A 28 33.07 46.30 -21.20
N SER A 29 33.36 47.03 -22.24
CA SER A 29 34.39 46.91 -23.26
C SER A 29 35.81 46.76 -22.68
N GLN A 30 36.59 45.83 -23.23
CA GLN A 30 38.06 45.76 -23.05
C GLN A 30 38.81 46.84 -23.91
N PRO A 31 39.81 47.45 -23.34
CA PRO A 31 40.76 48.27 -24.14
C PRO A 31 41.91 47.40 -24.70
N GLY A 32 42.41 47.84 -25.81
CA GLY A 32 43.31 47.23 -26.76
C GLY A 32 44.61 46.63 -26.21
N ALA A 33 45.02 45.54 -26.81
CA ALA A 33 46.29 44.87 -26.63
C ALA A 33 47.37 45.51 -27.60
N THR A 34 48.40 46.02 -27.01
CA THR A 34 49.61 46.36 -27.69
C THR A 34 50.49 45.15 -27.99
N ASN A 35 50.94 45.02 -29.23
CA ASN A 35 51.83 43.99 -29.71
C ASN A 35 53.25 44.14 -29.08
N GLY A 36 53.61 43.22 -28.19
CA GLY A 36 54.96 42.96 -27.71
C GLY A 36 55.48 41.62 -28.22
N ARG A 37 56.26 41.62 -29.27
CA ARG A 37 56.91 40.42 -29.82
C ARG A 37 58.16 40.14 -28.98
N ALA A 38 58.05 39.22 -27.99
CA ALA A 38 59.19 38.68 -27.25
C ALA A 38 59.35 37.16 -27.58
N GLY A 39 60.56 36.83 -28.03
CA GLY A 39 60.93 35.50 -28.52
C GLY A 39 60.84 34.45 -27.45
N THR A 40 60.20 33.39 -27.79
CA THR A 40 60.04 32.20 -26.91
C THR A 40 61.25 31.28 -27.06
N PRO A 41 61.95 30.94 -25.98
CA PRO A 41 63.05 29.94 -26.03
C PRO A 41 62.46 28.54 -26.26
N ALA A 42 63.05 27.79 -27.18
CA ALA A 42 62.61 26.47 -27.66
C ALA A 42 62.72 25.32 -26.64
N GLY A 43 62.99 25.62 -25.36
CA GLY A 43 63.22 24.59 -24.30
C GLY A 43 61.99 24.03 -23.65
N ASN A 44 60.82 24.68 -23.68
CA ASN A 44 59.72 24.33 -22.78
C ASN A 44 58.66 23.37 -23.38
N PHE A 45 58.80 22.92 -24.64
CA PHE A 45 57.81 22.06 -25.27
C PHE A 45 57.88 20.57 -24.81
N VAL A 46 59.07 20.11 -24.39
CA VAL A 46 59.26 18.72 -23.93
C VAL A 46 58.67 18.56 -22.52
N GLU A 47 58.95 19.48 -21.59
CA GLU A 47 58.40 19.46 -20.22
C GLU A 47 56.87 19.55 -20.19
N LEU A 48 56.28 20.37 -21.05
CA LEU A 48 54.81 20.46 -21.15
C LEU A 48 54.14 19.19 -21.67
N ARG A 49 54.83 18.41 -22.51
CA ARG A 49 54.33 17.12 -22.99
C ARG A 49 54.39 16.05 -21.90
N GLU A 50 55.42 16.00 -21.10
CA GLU A 50 55.55 15.07 -19.99
C GLU A 50 54.59 15.38 -18.85
N ALA A 51 54.39 16.63 -18.49
CA ALA A 51 53.40 17.07 -17.50
C ALA A 51 51.96 16.73 -17.92
N ARG A 52 51.63 16.83 -19.23
CA ARG A 52 50.31 16.42 -19.77
C ARG A 52 50.11 14.89 -19.75
N LYS A 53 51.17 14.08 -19.98
CA LYS A 53 51.10 12.63 -19.89
C LYS A 53 50.91 12.16 -18.45
N ALA A 54 51.60 12.76 -17.48
CA ALA A 54 51.45 12.46 -16.07
C ALA A 54 50.04 12.77 -15.56
N LYS A 55 49.46 13.94 -15.87
CA LYS A 55 48.05 14.29 -15.50
C LYS A 55 47.02 13.37 -16.12
N ARG A 56 47.22 12.88 -17.37
CA ARG A 56 46.31 11.90 -17.98
C ARG A 56 46.34 10.53 -17.25
N GLY A 57 47.51 10.12 -16.78
CA GLY A 57 47.65 8.86 -16.00
C GLY A 57 46.92 8.89 -14.65
N GLU A 58 46.93 10.03 -13.94
CA GLU A 58 46.23 10.16 -12.66
C GLU A 58 44.71 10.19 -12.83
N VAL A 59 44.21 10.88 -13.85
CA VAL A 59 42.75 10.90 -14.16
C VAL A 59 42.25 9.48 -14.52
N TYR A 60 43.06 8.69 -15.22
CA TYR A 60 42.71 7.33 -15.61
C TYR A 60 42.72 6.39 -14.38
N LYS A 61 43.68 6.56 -13.47
CA LYS A 61 43.74 5.82 -12.19
C LYS A 61 42.54 6.14 -11.31
N ARG A 62 42.15 7.41 -11.18
CA ARG A 62 40.98 7.84 -10.40
C ARG A 62 39.67 7.30 -10.99
N ARG A 63 39.50 7.31 -12.31
CA ARG A 63 38.33 6.74 -12.98
C ARG A 63 38.24 5.22 -12.81
N ARG A 64 39.38 4.51 -12.85
CA ARG A 64 39.43 3.08 -12.64
C ARG A 64 39.13 2.70 -11.17
N LEU A 65 39.59 3.49 -10.22
CA LEU A 65 39.27 3.35 -8.78
C LEU A 65 37.79 3.60 -8.51
N LEU A 66 37.20 4.63 -9.11
CA LEU A 66 35.77 4.93 -8.98
C LEU A 66 34.91 3.80 -9.60
N ALA A 67 35.29 3.30 -10.76
CA ALA A 67 34.59 2.18 -11.40
C ALA A 67 34.68 0.89 -10.56
N ALA A 68 35.85 0.60 -9.98
CA ALA A 68 36.01 -0.52 -9.09
C ALA A 68 35.21 -0.37 -7.79
N LEU A 69 35.14 0.85 -7.21
CA LEU A 69 34.35 1.13 -6.02
C LEU A 69 32.84 0.97 -6.29
N LEU A 70 32.36 1.42 -7.46
CA LEU A 70 30.96 1.26 -7.84
C LEU A 70 30.60 -0.22 -8.08
N LEU A 71 31.51 -0.99 -8.67
CA LEU A 71 31.33 -2.43 -8.85
C LEU A 71 31.33 -3.20 -7.52
N THR A 72 32.21 -2.84 -6.57
CA THR A 72 32.23 -3.47 -5.25
C THR A 72 31.03 -3.08 -4.42
N LEU A 73 30.56 -1.82 -4.50
CA LEU A 73 29.36 -1.36 -3.84
C LEU A 73 28.11 -2.06 -4.43
N GLY A 74 28.04 -2.21 -5.74
CA GLY A 74 26.96 -2.94 -6.39
C GLY A 74 26.96 -4.44 -6.03
N ALA A 75 28.13 -5.07 -5.94
CA ALA A 75 28.25 -6.47 -5.48
C ALA A 75 27.86 -6.61 -4.00
N LEU A 76 28.26 -5.65 -3.16
CA LEU A 76 27.92 -5.67 -1.72
C LEU A 76 26.42 -5.49 -1.50
N THR A 77 25.76 -4.60 -2.27
CA THR A 77 24.29 -4.43 -2.20
C THR A 77 23.56 -5.67 -2.68
N LEU A 78 24.09 -6.35 -3.72
CA LEU A 78 23.52 -7.61 -4.19
C LEU A 78 23.66 -8.73 -3.15
N ILE A 79 24.83 -8.84 -2.51
CA ILE A 79 25.06 -9.81 -1.42
C ILE A 79 24.19 -9.50 -0.21
N LEU A 80 24.04 -8.21 0.16
CA LEU A 80 23.16 -7.80 1.26
C LEU A 80 21.71 -8.12 0.95
N ALA A 81 21.25 -7.93 -0.30
CA ALA A 81 19.91 -8.30 -0.74
C ALA A 81 19.66 -9.81 -0.63
N VAL A 82 20.65 -10.62 -0.98
CA VAL A 82 20.58 -12.11 -0.83
C VAL A 82 20.58 -12.50 0.64
N PHE A 83 21.39 -11.84 1.50
CA PHE A 83 21.41 -12.13 2.95
C PHE A 83 20.14 -11.72 3.66
N VAL A 84 19.48 -10.63 3.24
CA VAL A 84 18.17 -10.24 3.78
C VAL A 84 17.08 -11.25 3.40
N GLN A 85 17.21 -11.90 2.24
CA GLN A 85 16.30 -12.98 1.84
C GLN A 85 16.50 -14.30 2.59
N THR A 86 17.75 -14.57 3.07
CA THR A 86 18.04 -15.81 3.82
C THR A 86 17.97 -15.63 5.34
N GLY A 87 17.88 -14.39 5.82
CA GLY A 87 17.86 -14.04 7.25
C GLY A 87 16.46 -13.77 7.83
N ALA A 88 15.40 -13.92 7.04
CA ALA A 88 14.06 -14.03 7.60
C ALA A 88 14.00 -15.38 8.32
N SER A 89 14.32 -15.36 9.61
CA SER A 89 14.07 -16.48 10.51
C SER A 89 12.60 -16.86 10.34
N ASP A 90 12.45 -18.03 9.79
CA ASP A 90 11.28 -18.88 9.87
C ASP A 90 10.96 -19.07 11.36
N THR A 91 10.29 -18.09 11.95
CA THR A 91 9.49 -18.32 13.14
C THR A 91 8.25 -18.98 12.61
N GLY A 92 8.37 -20.29 12.48
CA GLY A 92 7.35 -21.17 11.98
C GLY A 92 6.02 -20.89 12.67
N ASP A 93 5.11 -20.41 11.88
CA ASP A 93 3.75 -20.88 11.94
C ASP A 93 3.32 -21.01 10.47
N GLY A 94 3.16 -22.26 10.06
CA GLY A 94 3.00 -22.62 8.67
C GLY A 94 1.85 -21.84 8.05
N ALA A 95 2.16 -21.07 7.00
CA ALA A 95 1.15 -20.63 6.08
C ALA A 95 0.36 -21.87 5.66
N VAL A 96 -0.90 -21.96 6.11
CA VAL A 96 -1.76 -23.05 5.72
C VAL A 96 -2.01 -22.89 4.22
N PRO A 97 -1.63 -23.85 3.38
CA PRO A 97 -1.90 -23.78 1.95
C PRO A 97 -3.40 -23.62 1.74
N ILE A 98 -3.85 -22.59 1.06
CA ILE A 98 -5.22 -22.49 0.58
C ILE A 98 -5.27 -23.31 -0.72
N ASP A 99 -5.81 -24.52 -0.67
CA ASP A 99 -6.25 -25.21 -1.87
C ASP A 99 -7.54 -24.51 -2.37
N PRO A 100 -7.52 -23.75 -3.47
CA PRO A 100 -8.68 -23.03 -3.96
C PRO A 100 -9.85 -23.98 -4.33
N ASN A 101 -9.56 -25.26 -4.55
CA ASN A 101 -10.56 -26.27 -4.87
C ASN A 101 -11.09 -27.02 -3.62
N ASN A 102 -10.37 -26.94 -2.51
CA ASN A 102 -10.69 -27.66 -1.28
C ASN A 102 -10.53 -26.77 -0.04
N ALA A 103 -10.54 -25.43 -0.22
CA ALA A 103 -10.60 -24.51 0.90
C ALA A 103 -11.92 -24.74 1.62
N GLY A 104 -11.83 -25.51 2.67
CA GLY A 104 -12.93 -25.67 3.59
C GLY A 104 -13.40 -24.33 4.13
N PRO A 105 -14.57 -24.27 4.75
CA PRO A 105 -15.13 -23.04 5.30
C PRO A 105 -14.24 -22.34 6.34
N ASP A 106 -13.16 -22.97 6.80
CA ASP A 106 -12.39 -22.56 7.98
C ASP A 106 -10.99 -22.03 7.68
N THR A 107 -10.74 -21.44 6.50
CA THR A 107 -9.44 -20.82 6.25
C THR A 107 -9.26 -19.57 7.12
N VAL A 108 -8.42 -19.69 8.15
CA VAL A 108 -8.10 -18.58 9.05
C VAL A 108 -7.11 -17.65 8.36
N LEU A 109 -7.54 -16.41 8.10
CA LEU A 109 -6.71 -15.34 7.47
C LEU A 109 -5.84 -14.62 8.48
N ALA A 110 -6.30 -14.54 9.74
CA ALA A 110 -5.68 -13.69 10.74
C ALA A 110 -6.12 -14.07 12.14
N GLU A 111 -5.52 -13.46 13.14
CA GLU A 111 -5.90 -13.60 14.54
C GLU A 111 -5.97 -12.23 15.23
N ALA A 112 -6.94 -12.03 16.11
CA ALA A 112 -7.03 -10.83 16.95
C ALA A 112 -7.61 -11.19 18.31
N ALA A 113 -6.97 -10.77 19.40
CA ALA A 113 -7.41 -11.01 20.77
C ALA A 113 -7.75 -12.50 21.06
N ASN A 114 -6.96 -13.43 20.55
CA ASN A 114 -7.16 -14.89 20.60
C ASN A 114 -8.43 -15.38 19.85
N VAL A 115 -8.92 -14.63 18.89
CA VAL A 115 -10.01 -15.01 18.00
C VAL A 115 -9.44 -15.22 16.61
N GLY A 116 -9.56 -16.42 16.05
CA GLY A 116 -9.23 -16.73 14.67
C GLY A 116 -10.26 -16.11 13.73
N ILE A 117 -9.81 -15.33 12.75
CA ILE A 117 -10.65 -14.69 11.74
C ILE A 117 -10.58 -15.51 10.46
N SER A 118 -11.64 -16.23 10.16
CA SER A 118 -11.78 -17.01 8.93
C SER A 118 -12.16 -16.10 7.75
N THR A 119 -11.86 -16.57 6.53
CA THR A 119 -12.23 -15.80 5.33
C THR A 119 -13.75 -15.66 5.21
N PRO A 120 -14.26 -14.41 5.13
CA PRO A 120 -15.68 -14.19 4.84
C PRO A 120 -16.05 -14.43 3.38
N ILE A 121 -15.07 -14.59 2.50
CA ILE A 121 -15.24 -14.82 1.06
C ILE A 121 -14.59 -16.14 0.69
N ARG A 122 -15.22 -16.91 -0.19
CA ARG A 122 -14.63 -18.16 -0.71
C ARG A 122 -13.31 -17.86 -1.44
N PRO A 123 -12.22 -18.60 -1.17
CA PRO A 123 -10.91 -18.33 -1.75
C PRO A 123 -10.87 -18.26 -3.27
N ALA A 124 -11.70 -19.06 -3.95
CA ALA A 124 -11.77 -19.07 -5.41
C ALA A 124 -12.29 -17.75 -6.04
N ILE A 125 -12.94 -16.90 -5.24
CA ILE A 125 -13.57 -15.64 -5.69
C ILE A 125 -12.84 -14.43 -5.08
N LEU A 126 -11.95 -14.66 -4.12
CA LEU A 126 -11.19 -13.64 -3.43
C LEU A 126 -10.29 -12.89 -4.43
N SER A 127 -10.40 -11.56 -4.48
CA SER A 127 -9.56 -10.73 -5.35
C SER A 127 -8.31 -10.19 -4.67
N GLY A 128 -8.33 -9.97 -3.37
CA GLY A 128 -7.20 -9.50 -2.59
C GLY A 128 -7.51 -9.32 -1.10
N LEU A 129 -6.44 -9.17 -0.32
CA LEU A 129 -6.49 -8.89 1.11
C LEU A 129 -5.67 -7.66 1.42
N GLY A 130 -6.26 -6.67 2.10
CA GLY A 130 -5.62 -5.43 2.47
C GLY A 130 -5.82 -5.11 3.95
N TYR A 131 -4.73 -4.79 4.68
CA TYR A 131 -4.82 -4.32 6.06
C TYR A 131 -4.54 -2.82 6.12
N HIS A 132 -5.28 -2.12 6.97
CA HIS A 132 -5.13 -0.67 7.16
C HIS A 132 -5.59 -0.21 8.55
N PRO A 133 -5.20 1.01 9.00
CA PRO A 133 -5.80 1.63 10.17
C PRO A 133 -7.25 2.03 9.91
N GLU A 134 -8.12 1.93 10.93
CA GLU A 134 -9.54 2.32 10.82
C GLU A 134 -10.09 2.91 12.12
N GLY A 135 -9.22 3.35 13.02
CA GLY A 135 -9.56 4.00 14.28
C GLY A 135 -8.75 3.48 15.47
N GLU A 136 -8.54 4.36 16.45
CA GLU A 136 -7.70 4.08 17.63
C GLU A 136 -8.29 3.01 18.55
N SER A 137 -9.62 2.83 18.54
CA SER A 137 -10.33 1.87 19.40
C SER A 137 -10.28 0.42 18.90
N LEU A 138 -9.72 0.20 17.70
CA LEU A 138 -9.63 -1.13 17.13
C LEU A 138 -8.42 -1.90 17.67
N ILE A 139 -8.60 -3.21 17.76
CA ILE A 139 -7.55 -4.15 18.13
C ILE A 139 -6.77 -4.52 16.86
N ALA A 140 -5.43 -4.50 16.95
CA ALA A 140 -4.59 -4.94 15.85
C ALA A 140 -4.89 -6.40 15.50
N ILE A 141 -5.06 -6.65 14.21
CA ILE A 141 -5.23 -7.98 13.64
C ILE A 141 -3.85 -8.50 13.24
N GLU A 142 -3.50 -9.71 13.63
CA GLU A 142 -2.24 -10.37 13.28
C GLU A 142 -2.44 -11.15 11.97
N PRO A 143 -1.88 -10.66 10.82
CA PRO A 143 -2.06 -11.31 9.54
C PRO A 143 -1.37 -12.67 9.47
N ARG A 144 -2.00 -13.64 8.82
CA ARG A 144 -1.36 -14.89 8.40
C ARG A 144 -1.01 -14.83 6.92
N GLY A 145 0.17 -15.33 6.57
CA GLY A 145 0.62 -15.37 5.18
C GLY A 145 1.74 -14.39 4.84
N LYS A 146 1.87 -14.02 3.56
CA LYS A 146 2.98 -13.23 3.04
C LYS A 146 2.56 -11.79 2.78
N ASN A 147 3.27 -10.84 3.39
CA ASN A 147 3.10 -9.41 3.11
C ASN A 147 3.77 -9.04 1.77
N LEU A 148 2.97 -8.63 0.80
CA LEU A 148 3.46 -8.18 -0.51
C LEU A 148 3.90 -6.71 -0.51
N SER A 149 3.40 -5.87 0.42
CA SER A 149 3.77 -4.45 0.48
C SER A 149 5.22 -4.23 0.91
N ALA A 150 5.76 -5.12 1.76
CA ALA A 150 7.13 -5.02 2.25
C ALA A 150 8.20 -5.18 1.15
N ASN A 151 7.83 -5.68 -0.02
CA ASN A 151 8.74 -6.03 -1.11
C ASN A 151 8.17 -5.64 -2.49
N ALA A 152 7.80 -4.37 -2.68
CA ALA A 152 7.27 -3.88 -3.97
C ALA A 152 8.17 -4.21 -5.18
N LEU A 153 9.51 -4.33 -4.97
CA LEU A 153 10.47 -4.81 -5.96
C LEU A 153 10.46 -6.33 -6.15
N VAL A 154 10.08 -7.09 -5.11
CA VAL A 154 10.01 -8.56 -5.16
C VAL A 154 8.69 -9.00 -5.81
N GLY A 155 7.60 -8.30 -5.59
CA GLY A 155 6.32 -8.58 -6.24
C GLY A 155 6.39 -8.51 -7.77
N LEU A 156 7.27 -7.66 -8.33
CA LEU A 156 7.51 -7.59 -9.77
C LEU A 156 8.31 -8.80 -10.32
N LEU A 157 9.09 -9.47 -9.48
CA LEU A 157 9.94 -10.63 -9.83
C LEU A 157 9.30 -11.98 -9.45
N SER A 158 8.27 -11.98 -8.61
CA SER A 158 7.59 -13.19 -8.09
C SER A 158 6.48 -13.70 -9.03
N ARG A 159 6.66 -13.62 -10.34
CA ARG A 159 5.78 -14.26 -11.32
C ARG A 159 6.03 -15.78 -11.35
N GLY A 160 5.66 -16.49 -10.31
CA GLY A 160 5.86 -17.93 -10.28
C GLY A 160 5.66 -18.58 -8.91
N GLU A 161 5.13 -17.83 -7.93
CA GLU A 161 4.86 -18.43 -6.63
C GLU A 161 3.58 -19.28 -6.68
N THR A 162 3.68 -20.44 -6.05
CA THR A 162 2.63 -21.44 -5.95
C THR A 162 1.30 -20.83 -5.47
N PRO A 163 0.16 -21.23 -6.04
CA PRO A 163 -1.17 -20.66 -5.69
C PRO A 163 -1.64 -20.97 -4.26
N GLU A 164 -0.77 -21.49 -3.42
CA GLU A 164 -1.12 -22.06 -2.11
C GLU A 164 -0.83 -21.13 -0.92
N GLN A 165 -0.28 -19.92 -1.12
CA GLN A 165 0.00 -19.01 0.00
C GLN A 165 -1.00 -17.86 0.06
N ILE A 166 -1.49 -17.57 1.29
CA ILE A 166 -2.24 -16.35 1.57
C ILE A 166 -1.29 -15.16 1.36
N ASN A 167 -1.63 -14.30 0.40
CA ASN A 167 -0.91 -13.07 0.16
C ASN A 167 -1.78 -11.90 0.61
N TYR A 168 -1.16 -10.90 1.26
CA TYR A 168 -1.86 -9.71 1.70
C TYR A 168 -1.01 -8.45 1.49
N TYR A 169 -1.68 -7.31 1.49
CA TYR A 169 -1.07 -5.99 1.47
C TYR A 169 -1.28 -5.30 2.81
N VAL A 170 -0.27 -4.55 3.25
CA VAL A 170 -0.46 -3.52 4.28
C VAL A 170 -0.56 -2.20 3.52
N MET A 171 -1.75 -1.64 3.53
CA MET A 171 -2.10 -0.44 2.78
C MET A 171 -1.70 0.83 3.54
N ASP A 172 -1.62 1.95 2.84
CA ASP A 172 -1.32 3.23 3.45
C ASP A 172 -2.42 3.64 4.44
N ALA A 173 -2.04 4.37 5.47
CA ALA A 173 -3.00 4.86 6.46
C ALA A 173 -4.04 5.84 5.86
N ALA A 174 -3.71 6.54 4.78
CA ALA A 174 -4.57 7.52 4.11
C ALA A 174 -5.21 8.55 5.07
N GLY A 175 -4.46 8.91 6.14
CA GLY A 175 -4.93 9.84 7.18
C GLY A 175 -5.81 9.22 8.25
N ARG A 176 -6.02 7.90 8.26
CA ARG A 176 -6.72 7.17 9.31
C ARG A 176 -5.79 6.89 10.48
N ASP A 177 -6.31 7.00 11.69
CA ASP A 177 -5.58 6.71 12.93
C ASP A 177 -5.80 5.25 13.35
N GLY A 178 -4.95 4.76 14.28
CA GLY A 178 -5.09 3.43 14.87
C GLY A 178 -3.98 2.45 14.47
N PRO A 179 -4.14 1.18 14.86
CA PRO A 179 -3.18 0.12 14.49
C PRO A 179 -3.07 -0.04 12.98
N GLN A 180 -1.86 -0.26 12.46
CA GLN A 180 -1.60 -0.45 11.02
C GLN A 180 -2.41 -1.61 10.41
N THR A 181 -2.79 -2.57 11.22
CA THR A 181 -3.62 -3.71 10.87
C THR A 181 -4.95 -3.71 11.64
N GLY A 182 -5.53 -2.53 11.89
CA GLY A 182 -6.78 -2.38 12.64
C GLY A 182 -8.00 -2.94 11.92
N ALA A 183 -7.98 -2.95 10.61
CA ALA A 183 -9.02 -3.50 9.75
C ALA A 183 -8.43 -4.33 8.62
N LEU A 184 -9.22 -5.29 8.12
CA LEU A 184 -8.91 -6.19 7.02
C LEU A 184 -9.98 -6.05 5.93
N ASP A 185 -9.59 -5.52 4.78
CA ASP A 185 -10.40 -5.54 3.56
C ASP A 185 -10.24 -6.86 2.84
N VAL A 186 -11.36 -7.53 2.58
CA VAL A 186 -11.43 -8.81 1.86
C VAL A 186 -12.16 -8.57 0.53
N GLY A 187 -11.37 -8.46 -0.54
CA GLY A 187 -11.85 -8.09 -1.86
C GLY A 187 -12.61 -9.21 -2.57
N ALA A 188 -13.76 -8.86 -3.16
CA ALA A 188 -14.54 -9.73 -4.02
C ALA A 188 -15.52 -8.93 -4.88
N PRO A 189 -16.01 -9.49 -6.00
CA PRO A 189 -17.04 -8.83 -6.80
C PRO A 189 -18.33 -8.58 -6.02
N THR A 190 -19.03 -7.48 -6.33
CA THR A 190 -20.36 -7.18 -5.82
C THR A 190 -21.31 -8.39 -5.96
N GLY A 191 -22.16 -8.60 -4.95
CA GLY A 191 -23.10 -9.71 -4.92
C GLY A 191 -22.50 -11.06 -4.52
N THR A 192 -21.19 -11.14 -4.28
CA THR A 192 -20.55 -12.34 -3.73
C THR A 192 -21.05 -12.61 -2.32
N THR A 193 -21.39 -13.87 -1.99
CA THR A 193 -21.82 -14.24 -0.64
C THR A 193 -20.74 -13.98 0.39
N VAL A 194 -21.13 -13.31 1.47
CA VAL A 194 -20.31 -13.02 2.64
C VAL A 194 -20.67 -14.00 3.77
N TYR A 195 -19.68 -14.70 4.28
CA TYR A 195 -19.85 -15.63 5.40
C TYR A 195 -19.35 -15.03 6.71
N ALA A 196 -19.86 -15.52 7.84
CA ALA A 196 -19.38 -15.15 9.16
C ALA A 196 -17.88 -15.44 9.29
N PRO A 197 -17.02 -14.45 9.67
CA PRO A 197 -15.59 -14.69 9.84
C PRO A 197 -15.26 -15.39 11.16
N VAL A 198 -16.19 -15.44 12.08
CA VAL A 198 -16.05 -16.07 13.41
C VAL A 198 -17.30 -16.83 13.78
N THR A 199 -17.13 -17.86 14.60
CA THR A 199 -18.27 -18.53 15.27
C THR A 199 -18.66 -17.71 16.48
N GLY A 200 -19.98 -17.48 16.65
CA GLY A 200 -20.51 -16.67 17.75
C GLY A 200 -21.96 -16.28 17.52
N THR A 201 -22.40 -15.19 18.15
CA THR A 201 -23.77 -14.68 18.07
C THR A 201 -23.78 -13.28 17.45
N VAL A 202 -24.67 -13.00 16.51
CA VAL A 202 -24.90 -11.66 15.96
C VAL A 202 -25.51 -10.76 17.03
N THR A 203 -24.82 -9.70 17.42
CA THR A 203 -25.27 -8.77 18.46
C THR A 203 -25.96 -7.52 17.92
N ALA A 204 -25.59 -7.10 16.71
CA ALA A 204 -26.21 -5.98 16.04
C ALA A 204 -26.07 -6.07 14.51
N ILE A 205 -27.05 -5.50 13.81
CA ILE A 205 -27.00 -5.20 12.38
C ILE A 205 -27.39 -3.74 12.25
N ARG A 206 -26.48 -2.91 11.72
CA ARG A 206 -26.67 -1.45 11.61
C ARG A 206 -26.41 -1.00 10.20
N PRO A 207 -27.10 0.04 9.68
CA PRO A 207 -26.73 0.64 8.40
C PRO A 207 -25.25 1.04 8.38
N ASP A 208 -24.60 0.80 7.26
CA ASP A 208 -23.23 1.25 7.04
C ASP A 208 -23.23 2.78 6.91
N PRO A 209 -22.31 3.50 7.57
CA PRO A 209 -22.30 4.96 7.55
C PRO A 209 -21.87 5.56 6.21
N MET A 210 -21.25 4.76 5.33
CA MET A 210 -20.64 5.21 4.08
C MET A 210 -21.42 4.76 2.83
N VAL A 211 -22.15 3.64 2.92
CA VAL A 211 -22.84 3.01 1.78
C VAL A 211 -24.29 2.71 2.19
N ASP A 212 -25.24 3.44 1.61
CA ASP A 212 -26.66 3.44 2.01
C ASP A 212 -27.32 2.05 2.01
N ASP A 213 -26.99 1.19 1.05
CA ASP A 213 -27.58 -0.16 0.91
C ASP A 213 -26.75 -1.25 1.62
N ALA A 214 -25.74 -0.86 2.37
CA ALA A 214 -24.89 -1.77 3.12
C ALA A 214 -25.17 -1.73 4.62
N ASN A 215 -24.68 -2.75 5.33
CA ASN A 215 -24.79 -2.88 6.77
C ASN A 215 -23.45 -3.26 7.38
N VAL A 216 -23.33 -2.93 8.67
CA VAL A 216 -22.31 -3.44 9.57
C VAL A 216 -22.96 -4.55 10.42
N VAL A 217 -22.46 -5.76 10.31
CA VAL A 217 -22.86 -6.91 11.13
C VAL A 217 -21.87 -7.07 12.26
N GLU A 218 -22.33 -6.96 13.52
CA GLU A 218 -21.53 -7.13 14.72
C GLU A 218 -21.73 -8.52 15.28
N ILE A 219 -20.65 -9.26 15.52
CA ILE A 219 -20.64 -10.62 16.05
C ILE A 219 -19.86 -10.64 17.35
N LYS A 220 -20.44 -11.22 18.39
CA LYS A 220 -19.76 -11.57 19.62
C LYS A 220 -19.18 -12.96 19.47
N PRO A 221 -17.85 -13.14 19.34
CA PRO A 221 -17.25 -14.44 19.13
C PRO A 221 -17.29 -15.30 20.40
N ASP A 222 -17.52 -16.60 20.24
CA ASP A 222 -17.53 -17.56 21.35
C ASP A 222 -16.14 -17.71 21.98
N ALA A 223 -15.09 -17.63 21.18
CA ALA A 223 -13.70 -17.77 21.62
C ALA A 223 -13.27 -16.64 22.59
N ASN A 224 -13.81 -15.43 22.42
CA ASN A 224 -13.56 -14.31 23.32
C ASN A 224 -14.77 -13.35 23.36
N PRO A 225 -15.70 -13.53 24.30
CA PRO A 225 -16.91 -12.71 24.39
C PRO A 225 -16.69 -11.24 24.78
N ASN A 226 -15.45 -10.86 25.15
CA ASN A 226 -15.11 -9.49 25.53
C ASN A 226 -14.82 -8.59 24.34
N VAL A 227 -14.69 -9.15 23.14
CA VAL A 227 -14.48 -8.40 21.91
C VAL A 227 -15.70 -8.46 21.00
N ARG A 228 -15.71 -7.59 19.99
CA ARG A 228 -16.70 -7.58 18.90
C ARG A 228 -15.98 -7.65 17.58
N VAL A 229 -16.46 -8.52 16.71
CA VAL A 229 -16.02 -8.61 15.33
C VAL A 229 -17.07 -7.95 14.47
N ASN A 230 -16.68 -6.89 13.75
CA ASN A 230 -17.55 -6.17 12.84
C ASN A 230 -17.23 -6.55 11.41
N VAL A 231 -18.27 -6.79 10.61
CA VAL A 231 -18.18 -7.01 9.17
C VAL A 231 -18.99 -5.91 8.49
N SER A 232 -18.30 -4.97 7.86
CA SER A 232 -18.91 -3.81 7.18
C SER A 232 -19.06 -4.06 5.68
N LEU A 233 -19.82 -3.20 5.01
CA LEU A 233 -20.10 -3.26 3.56
C LEU A 233 -20.84 -4.54 3.13
N VAL A 234 -21.66 -5.07 4.02
CA VAL A 234 -22.51 -6.24 3.76
C VAL A 234 -23.90 -5.79 3.32
N GLN A 235 -24.31 -6.14 2.13
CA GLN A 235 -25.72 -6.00 1.72
C GLN A 235 -26.51 -7.18 2.33
N SER A 236 -27.36 -6.86 3.29
CA SER A 236 -28.14 -7.88 4.00
C SER A 236 -29.21 -8.51 3.06
N ASP A 237 -29.28 -9.82 3.06
CA ASP A 237 -30.30 -10.59 2.36
C ASP A 237 -31.35 -11.19 3.30
N GLY A 238 -31.28 -10.86 4.61
CA GLY A 238 -32.19 -11.34 5.64
C GLY A 238 -31.90 -12.76 6.14
N ASN A 239 -30.79 -13.38 5.73
CA ASN A 239 -30.43 -14.75 6.15
C ASN A 239 -29.86 -14.81 7.57
N ALA A 240 -29.28 -13.73 8.06
CA ALA A 240 -28.79 -13.61 9.43
C ALA A 240 -29.51 -12.45 10.15
N GLY A 241 -29.99 -12.71 11.36
CA GLY A 241 -30.67 -11.74 12.23
C GLY A 241 -29.93 -11.50 13.54
N VAL A 242 -30.32 -10.44 14.24
CA VAL A 242 -29.80 -10.18 15.60
C VAL A 242 -30.23 -11.28 16.56
N ASN A 243 -29.31 -11.79 17.36
CA ASN A 243 -29.37 -12.96 18.24
C ASN A 243 -29.28 -14.32 17.54
N ASP A 244 -29.03 -14.35 16.23
CA ASP A 244 -28.76 -15.62 15.57
C ASP A 244 -27.33 -16.10 15.87
N ASP A 245 -27.19 -17.41 16.07
CA ASP A 245 -25.89 -18.05 16.15
C ASP A 245 -25.32 -18.25 14.74
N VAL A 246 -24.05 -17.91 14.57
CA VAL A 246 -23.34 -18.02 13.31
C VAL A 246 -22.11 -18.90 13.45
N THR A 247 -21.79 -19.64 12.39
CA THR A 247 -20.60 -20.48 12.29
C THR A 247 -19.65 -19.94 11.25
N ALA A 248 -18.37 -19.79 11.64
CA ALA A 248 -17.31 -19.28 10.78
C ALA A 248 -17.25 -20.02 9.43
N GLY A 249 -17.19 -19.26 8.33
CA GLY A 249 -17.10 -19.77 6.97
C GLY A 249 -18.33 -20.56 6.47
N ILE A 250 -19.39 -20.71 7.28
CA ILE A 250 -20.59 -21.50 6.96
C ILE A 250 -21.84 -20.63 6.87
N THR A 251 -22.12 -19.83 7.90
CA THR A 251 -23.32 -19.00 7.94
C THR A 251 -23.17 -17.77 7.04
N ALA A 252 -24.06 -17.61 6.06
CA ALA A 252 -24.10 -16.43 5.22
C ALA A 252 -24.67 -15.23 5.99
N LEU A 253 -24.00 -14.08 5.91
CA LEU A 253 -24.42 -12.81 6.50
C LEU A 253 -25.15 -11.92 5.48
N GLY A 254 -24.93 -12.14 4.19
CA GLY A 254 -25.41 -11.34 3.09
C GLY A 254 -24.50 -11.44 1.88
N THR A 255 -24.38 -10.34 1.14
CA THR A 255 -23.51 -10.26 -0.04
C THR A 255 -22.63 -9.00 0.01
N VAL A 256 -21.55 -8.98 -0.77
CA VAL A 256 -20.66 -7.81 -0.92
C VAL A 256 -21.45 -6.68 -1.56
N ALA A 257 -21.49 -5.52 -0.91
CA ALA A 257 -22.14 -4.32 -1.43
C ALA A 257 -21.34 -3.71 -2.59
N ASP A 258 -22.00 -2.91 -3.44
CA ASP A 258 -21.32 -2.16 -4.50
C ASP A 258 -20.76 -0.84 -3.95
N SER A 259 -19.73 -0.96 -3.11
CA SER A 259 -19.08 0.17 -2.46
C SER A 259 -18.28 1.04 -3.43
N ALA A 260 -17.77 0.46 -4.52
CA ALA A 260 -16.98 1.20 -5.51
C ALA A 260 -17.78 2.24 -6.32
N GLN A 261 -19.10 2.21 -6.27
CA GLN A 261 -19.92 3.26 -6.87
C GLN A 261 -19.89 4.59 -6.07
N VAL A 262 -19.67 4.51 -4.78
CA VAL A 262 -19.74 5.68 -3.88
C VAL A 262 -18.44 5.98 -3.17
N LEU A 263 -17.58 4.99 -3.03
CA LEU A 263 -16.25 5.11 -2.43
C LEU A 263 -15.17 4.99 -3.51
N ASP A 264 -13.95 5.41 -3.16
CA ASP A 264 -12.74 5.11 -3.92
C ASP A 264 -11.93 4.07 -3.12
N PRO A 265 -12.23 2.77 -3.27
CA PRO A 265 -11.65 1.73 -2.42
C PRO A 265 -10.14 1.65 -2.62
N GLN A 266 -9.39 1.83 -1.54
CA GLN A 266 -7.93 1.79 -1.57
C GLN A 266 -7.41 0.45 -2.10
N LEU A 267 -8.14 -0.64 -1.86
CA LEU A 267 -7.79 -1.99 -2.30
C LEU A 267 -7.66 -2.07 -3.84
N SER A 268 -8.40 -1.26 -4.61
CA SER A 268 -8.31 -1.19 -6.08
C SER A 268 -6.90 -0.85 -6.58
N SER A 269 -6.12 -0.13 -5.78
CA SER A 269 -4.72 0.20 -6.11
C SER A 269 -3.76 -1.00 -6.01
N TYR A 270 -4.18 -2.07 -5.36
CA TYR A 270 -3.40 -3.30 -5.12
C TYR A 270 -3.93 -4.50 -5.90
N THR A 271 -5.19 -4.45 -6.32
CA THR A 271 -5.87 -5.48 -7.12
C THR A 271 -6.10 -4.97 -8.54
N HIS A 272 -6.56 -5.85 -9.43
CA HIS A 272 -6.86 -5.49 -10.84
C HIS A 272 -8.37 -5.36 -11.08
N ASP A 273 -9.13 -5.08 -10.02
CA ASP A 273 -10.58 -4.94 -10.05
C ASP A 273 -11.05 -3.57 -9.53
N THR A 274 -12.35 -3.42 -9.32
CA THR A 274 -12.95 -2.19 -8.79
C THR A 274 -12.65 -1.95 -7.31
N GLY A 275 -12.09 -2.95 -6.61
CA GLY A 275 -11.78 -2.89 -5.19
C GLY A 275 -12.99 -3.08 -4.27
N ASN A 276 -14.14 -3.56 -4.78
CA ASN A 276 -15.26 -3.93 -3.91
C ASN A 276 -14.81 -4.99 -2.89
N HIS A 277 -15.22 -4.84 -1.65
CA HIS A 277 -14.75 -5.65 -0.54
C HIS A 277 -15.74 -5.64 0.62
N VAL A 278 -15.51 -6.49 1.59
CA VAL A 278 -16.02 -6.34 2.96
C VAL A 278 -14.87 -6.04 3.89
N THR A 279 -15.11 -5.24 4.92
CA THR A 279 -14.11 -4.88 5.92
C THR A 279 -14.39 -5.62 7.22
N VAL A 280 -13.39 -6.35 7.73
CA VAL A 280 -13.43 -7.00 9.04
C VAL A 280 -12.59 -6.23 10.03
N SER A 281 -13.16 -5.85 11.17
CA SER A 281 -12.45 -5.19 12.27
C SER A 281 -12.82 -5.80 13.62
N VAL A 282 -11.94 -5.61 14.61
CA VAL A 282 -12.13 -6.12 15.97
C VAL A 282 -12.02 -4.97 16.96
N SER A 283 -13.01 -4.83 17.85
CA SER A 283 -13.04 -3.84 18.92
C SER A 283 -13.22 -4.51 20.28
N GLY A 284 -12.74 -3.86 21.34
CA GLY A 284 -12.85 -4.33 22.73
C GLY A 284 -13.97 -3.68 23.52
#